data_8ec6a905bc289991e5fd6d15594353f5
#
_entry.id   8ec6a905bc289991e5fd6d15594353f5
#
_cell.length_a   1.000
_cell.length_b   1.000
_cell.length_c   1.000
_cell.angle_alpha   90.00
_cell.angle_beta   90.00
_cell.angle_gamma   90.00
#
_symmetry.space_group_name_H-M   'P 1'
#
loop_
_entity.id
_entity.type
_entity.pdbx_description
1 polymer ?
#
loop_
_entity_poly.entity_id
_entity_poly.type
_entity_poly.pdbx_seq_one_letter_code
_entity_poly.pdbx_strand_id
1 'polypeptide(L)'
;MGAQGLGVIQAARSELTAAINQLEPHHTFQIVGYHERTVTVSKRQMLPATAENKKLVPVFIKNLAAFGGTNHENGLIAGLVFKPDVIVLMTDGGYPELNDWKIKELKRMSKNGSSIHCIQFGVGGLQKQINFMTKLATQTAGSFRYIDVTQWRKSK
;
A
#
# COMPACT_ATOMS: atom_id res chain seq x y z
N MET A 1 -18.77 -6.31 7.45
CA MET A 1 -18.41 -5.37 6.36
C MET A 1 -19.45 -5.51 5.23
N GLY A 2 -20.04 -4.39 4.80
CA GLY A 2 -20.98 -4.41 3.69
C GLY A 2 -20.33 -4.72 2.34
N ALA A 3 -21.14 -4.95 1.30
CA ALA A 3 -20.67 -5.23 -0.06
C ALA A 3 -19.66 -4.21 -0.62
N GLN A 4 -19.66 -2.98 -0.12
CA GLN A 4 -18.72 -1.91 -0.47
C GLN A 4 -17.28 -2.22 0.00
N GLY A 5 -17.12 -2.72 1.22
CA GLY A 5 -15.80 -3.10 1.74
C GLY A 5 -15.16 -4.26 0.98
N LEU A 6 -15.96 -5.22 0.52
CA LEU A 6 -15.47 -6.31 -0.34
C LEU A 6 -14.93 -5.80 -1.68
N GLY A 7 -15.57 -4.77 -2.26
CA GLY A 7 -15.11 -4.15 -3.51
C GLY A 7 -13.75 -3.47 -3.36
N VAL A 8 -13.54 -2.75 -2.27
CA VAL A 8 -12.25 -2.10 -1.94
C VAL A 8 -11.14 -3.14 -1.82
N ILE A 9 -11.38 -4.21 -1.06
CA ILE A 9 -10.38 -5.29 -0.88
C ILE A 9 -10.03 -5.96 -2.21
N GLN A 10 -11.02 -6.25 -3.04
CA GLN A 10 -10.80 -6.87 -4.36
C GLN A 10 -9.99 -5.95 -5.27
N ALA A 11 -10.32 -4.66 -5.32
CA ALA A 11 -9.57 -3.68 -6.10
C ALA A 11 -8.12 -3.56 -5.64
N ALA A 12 -7.88 -3.44 -4.33
CA ALA A 12 -6.54 -3.37 -3.78
C ALA A 12 -5.70 -4.63 -4.08
N ARG A 13 -6.29 -5.82 -3.95
CA ARG A 13 -5.63 -7.09 -4.29
C ARG A 13 -5.27 -7.16 -5.78
N SER A 14 -6.17 -6.72 -6.65
CA SER A 14 -5.93 -6.69 -8.09
C SER A 14 -4.83 -5.71 -8.48
N GLU A 15 -4.84 -4.49 -7.93
CA GLU A 15 -3.79 -3.48 -8.16
C GLU A 15 -2.42 -3.98 -7.68
N LEU A 16 -2.37 -4.57 -6.48
CA LEU A 16 -1.13 -5.13 -5.93
C LEU A 16 -0.58 -6.26 -6.82
N THR A 17 -1.44 -7.20 -7.21
CA THR A 17 -1.04 -8.32 -8.07
C THR A 17 -0.53 -7.81 -9.42
N ALA A 18 -1.23 -6.86 -10.03
CA ALA A 18 -0.81 -6.26 -11.30
C ALA A 18 0.55 -5.55 -11.17
N ALA A 19 0.75 -4.77 -10.10
CA ALA A 19 2.01 -4.08 -9.86
C ALA A 19 3.19 -5.05 -9.73
N ILE A 20 3.04 -6.13 -8.97
CA ILE A 20 4.10 -7.14 -8.81
C ILE A 20 4.35 -7.89 -10.11
N ASN A 21 3.32 -8.21 -10.89
CA ASN A 21 3.47 -8.94 -12.15
C ASN A 21 4.22 -8.12 -13.21
N GLN A 22 4.17 -6.80 -13.16
CA GLN A 22 4.91 -5.91 -14.06
C GLN A 22 6.41 -5.82 -13.75
N LEU A 23 6.84 -6.24 -12.56
CA LEU A 23 8.26 -6.23 -12.19
C LEU A 23 9.03 -7.25 -13.00
N GLU A 24 10.22 -6.87 -13.43
CA GLU A 24 11.16 -7.77 -14.10
C GLU A 24 11.99 -8.55 -13.06
N PRO A 25 12.62 -9.70 -13.45
CA PRO A 25 13.33 -10.56 -12.49
C PRO A 25 14.47 -9.90 -11.73
N HIS A 26 15.06 -8.83 -12.26
CA HIS A 26 16.14 -8.07 -11.59
C HIS A 26 15.62 -7.05 -10.57
N HIS A 27 14.33 -6.72 -10.60
CA HIS A 27 13.70 -5.93 -9.54
C HIS A 27 13.51 -6.76 -8.29
N THR A 28 13.38 -6.09 -7.15
CA THR A 28 13.04 -6.73 -5.89
C THR A 28 11.74 -6.17 -5.34
N PHE A 29 11.01 -6.98 -4.58
CA PHE A 29 9.77 -6.55 -3.95
C PHE A 29 9.63 -7.07 -2.52
N GLN A 30 8.83 -6.38 -1.74
CA GLN A 30 8.32 -6.80 -0.46
C GLN A 30 6.84 -6.43 -0.38
N ILE A 31 6.05 -7.22 0.30
CA ILE A 31 4.66 -6.89 0.62
C ILE A 31 4.53 -6.86 2.13
N VAL A 32 3.99 -5.76 2.63
CA VAL A 32 3.69 -5.56 4.05
C VAL A 32 2.18 -5.47 4.20
N GLY A 33 1.58 -6.49 4.77
CA GLY A 33 0.20 -6.41 5.27
C GLY A 33 0.20 -5.77 6.65
N TYR A 34 -0.70 -4.83 6.89
CA TYR A 34 -0.77 -4.13 8.17
C TYR A 34 -2.22 -3.89 8.62
N HIS A 35 -2.41 -4.04 9.90
CA HIS A 35 -3.59 -3.63 10.66
C HIS A 35 -3.12 -3.21 12.06
N GLU A 36 -3.40 -3.91 13.12
CA GLU A 36 -2.78 -3.73 14.44
C GLU A 36 -1.35 -4.27 14.47
N ARG A 37 -1.07 -5.30 13.67
CA ARG A 37 0.25 -5.91 13.50
C ARG A 37 0.66 -5.84 12.04
N THR A 38 1.95 -5.97 11.78
CA THR A 38 2.51 -6.07 10.45
C THR A 38 2.92 -7.51 10.14
N VAL A 39 2.65 -7.94 8.90
CA VAL A 39 3.12 -9.21 8.34
C VAL A 39 3.78 -8.95 7.01
N THR A 40 4.83 -9.68 6.69
CA THR A 40 5.60 -9.51 5.46
C THR A 40 5.68 -10.80 4.67
N VAL A 41 5.75 -10.72 3.34
CA VAL A 41 5.90 -11.91 2.49
C VAL A 41 7.26 -12.58 2.71
N SER A 42 8.29 -11.80 2.98
CA SER A 42 9.61 -12.27 3.42
C SER A 42 10.02 -11.59 4.72
N LYS A 43 10.56 -12.38 5.66
CA LYS A 43 10.90 -11.88 6.99
C LYS A 43 12.19 -11.06 7.05
N ARG A 44 13.12 -11.27 6.13
CA ARG A 44 14.49 -10.78 6.26
C ARG A 44 14.92 -9.84 5.15
N GLN A 45 14.40 -9.98 3.95
CA GLN A 45 14.88 -9.25 2.78
C GLN A 45 13.81 -9.06 1.74
N MET A 46 14.03 -8.13 0.82
CA MET A 46 13.22 -8.03 -0.38
C MET A 46 13.50 -9.23 -1.29
N LEU A 47 12.46 -9.74 -1.95
CA LEU A 47 12.55 -10.89 -2.84
C LEU A 47 12.80 -10.43 -4.28
N PRO A 48 13.71 -11.07 -5.05
CA PRO A 48 13.76 -10.88 -6.49
C PRO A 48 12.41 -11.21 -7.14
N ALA A 49 12.00 -10.42 -8.13
CA ALA A 49 10.71 -10.58 -8.81
C ALA A 49 10.73 -11.72 -9.86
N THR A 50 11.31 -12.86 -9.51
CA THR A 50 11.30 -14.06 -10.32
C THR A 50 9.90 -14.69 -10.39
N ALA A 51 9.65 -15.49 -11.43
CA ALA A 51 8.40 -16.23 -11.56
C ALA A 51 8.07 -17.07 -10.32
N GLU A 52 9.09 -17.65 -9.69
CA GLU A 52 8.96 -18.46 -8.49
C GLU A 52 8.49 -17.62 -7.30
N ASN A 53 9.15 -16.49 -7.05
CA ASN A 53 8.80 -15.62 -5.93
C ASN A 53 7.43 -14.95 -6.12
N LYS A 54 7.04 -14.63 -7.36
CA LYS A 54 5.71 -14.08 -7.66
C LYS A 54 4.57 -15.02 -7.31
N LYS A 55 4.79 -16.33 -7.29
CA LYS A 55 3.79 -17.33 -6.86
C LYS A 55 3.43 -17.21 -5.38
N LEU A 56 4.29 -16.62 -4.56
CA LEU A 56 4.00 -16.37 -3.14
C LEU A 56 2.94 -15.29 -2.94
N VAL A 57 2.77 -14.39 -3.90
CA VAL A 57 1.88 -13.21 -3.77
C VAL A 57 0.41 -13.59 -3.61
N PRO A 58 -0.19 -14.44 -4.45
CA PRO A 58 -1.58 -14.85 -4.28
C PRO A 58 -1.85 -15.54 -2.94
N VAL A 59 -0.91 -16.37 -2.49
CA VAL A 59 -1.01 -17.09 -1.20
C VAL A 59 -0.96 -16.10 -0.04
N PHE A 60 0.00 -15.16 -0.08
CA PHE A 60 0.12 -14.12 0.94
C PHE A 60 -1.13 -13.25 1.03
N ILE A 61 -1.62 -12.75 -0.12
CA ILE A 61 -2.82 -11.91 -0.20
C ILE A 61 -4.05 -12.65 0.33
N LYS A 62 -4.21 -13.93 0.00
CA LYS A 62 -5.33 -14.75 0.48
C LYS A 62 -5.35 -14.87 2.00
N ASN A 63 -4.17 -14.94 2.62
CA ASN A 63 -3.99 -15.10 4.06
C ASN A 63 -3.97 -13.77 4.83
N LEU A 64 -3.99 -12.62 4.14
CA LEU A 64 -4.11 -11.34 4.81
C LEU A 64 -5.49 -11.22 5.47
N ALA A 65 -5.51 -11.10 6.79
CA ALA A 65 -6.73 -10.80 7.52
C ALA A 65 -7.22 -9.39 7.19
N ALA A 66 -8.50 -9.28 6.81
CA ALA A 66 -9.13 -7.99 6.52
C ALA A 66 -9.76 -7.36 7.78
N PHE A 67 -9.30 -7.75 8.96
CA PHE A 67 -9.92 -7.38 10.24
C PHE A 67 -8.93 -6.69 11.16
N GLY A 68 -9.43 -5.71 11.93
CA GLY A 68 -8.67 -4.97 12.94
C GLY A 68 -8.58 -3.49 12.63
N GLY A 69 -8.00 -2.75 13.55
CA GLY A 69 -7.70 -1.33 13.38
C GLY A 69 -6.59 -1.13 12.35
N THR A 70 -6.56 0.05 11.76
CA THR A 70 -5.55 0.40 10.75
C THR A 70 -4.42 1.20 11.40
N ASN A 71 -3.18 0.76 11.26
CA ASN A 71 -2.02 1.50 11.71
C ASN A 71 -1.07 1.79 10.54
N HIS A 72 -1.36 2.88 9.84
CA HIS A 72 -0.60 3.32 8.66
C HIS A 72 0.88 3.58 8.98
N GLU A 73 1.17 4.17 10.14
CA GLU A 73 2.54 4.47 10.58
C GLU A 73 3.37 3.20 10.70
N ASN A 74 2.88 2.19 11.42
CA ASN A 74 3.58 0.93 11.58
C ASN A 74 3.79 0.20 10.25
N GLY A 75 2.79 0.23 9.35
CA GLY A 75 2.92 -0.35 8.01
C GLY A 75 4.03 0.32 7.20
N LEU A 76 4.08 1.64 7.20
CA LEU A 76 5.10 2.40 6.48
C LEU A 76 6.49 2.23 7.09
N ILE A 77 6.62 2.24 8.41
CA ILE A 77 7.89 1.97 9.09
C ILE A 77 8.40 0.57 8.75
N ALA A 78 7.52 -0.43 8.77
CA ALA A 78 7.89 -1.80 8.40
C ALA A 78 8.36 -1.91 6.95
N GLY A 79 7.80 -1.13 6.02
CA GLY A 79 8.28 -1.03 4.65
C GLY A 79 9.62 -0.33 4.53
N LEU A 80 9.81 0.79 5.23
CA LEU A 80 11.04 1.60 5.20
C LEU A 80 12.27 0.88 5.76
N VAL A 81 12.08 -0.09 6.67
CA VAL A 81 13.17 -0.93 7.20
C VAL A 81 13.93 -1.66 6.09
N PHE A 82 13.25 -2.03 5.01
CA PHE A 82 13.86 -2.69 3.84
C PHE A 82 14.63 -1.73 2.91
N LYS A 83 14.59 -0.42 3.17
CA LYS A 83 15.22 0.64 2.36
C LYS A 83 14.87 0.54 0.88
N PRO A 84 13.59 0.44 0.51
CA PRO A 84 13.19 0.34 -0.90
C PRO A 84 13.37 1.68 -1.60
N ASP A 85 13.47 1.66 -2.93
CA ASP A 85 13.42 2.89 -3.75
C ASP A 85 12.00 3.48 -3.78
N VAL A 86 10.99 2.60 -3.78
CA VAL A 86 9.57 2.96 -3.89
C VAL A 86 8.74 2.19 -2.88
N ILE A 87 7.85 2.91 -2.19
CA ILE A 87 6.77 2.32 -1.39
C ILE A 87 5.44 2.70 -2.05
N VAL A 88 4.53 1.75 -2.17
CA VAL A 88 3.15 2.00 -2.57
C VAL A 88 2.24 1.69 -1.39
N LEU A 89 1.68 2.73 -0.78
CA LEU A 89 0.68 2.60 0.28
C LEU A 89 -0.71 2.43 -0.37
N MET A 90 -1.35 1.31 -0.11
CA MET A 90 -2.69 0.99 -0.59
C MET A 90 -3.66 0.90 0.59
N THR A 91 -4.65 1.78 0.67
CA THR A 91 -5.60 1.84 1.78
C THR A 91 -6.90 2.55 1.36
N ASP A 92 -7.95 2.38 2.15
CA ASP A 92 -9.19 3.17 2.03
C ASP A 92 -9.08 4.55 2.71
N GLY A 93 -7.95 4.85 3.34
CA GLY A 93 -7.73 6.11 4.05
C GLY A 93 -8.39 6.17 5.44
N GLY A 94 -8.76 5.01 6.00
CA GLY A 94 -9.43 4.92 7.30
C GLY A 94 -8.62 5.44 8.47
N TYR A 95 -9.31 5.71 9.57
CA TYR A 95 -8.69 6.16 10.82
C TYR A 95 -7.84 5.07 11.50
N PRO A 96 -6.79 5.49 12.25
CA PRO A 96 -6.34 6.87 12.45
C PRO A 96 -5.53 7.43 11.27
N GLU A 97 -5.83 8.66 10.86
CA GLU A 97 -5.03 9.38 9.86
C GLU A 97 -3.64 9.72 10.43
N LEU A 98 -2.65 9.86 9.56
CA LEU A 98 -1.34 10.38 9.94
C LEU A 98 -1.42 11.89 10.14
N ASN A 99 -0.98 12.37 11.30
CA ASN A 99 -0.84 13.81 11.55
C ASN A 99 0.45 14.36 10.91
N ASP A 100 0.59 15.68 10.85
CA ASP A 100 1.70 16.34 10.18
C ASP A 100 3.07 15.99 10.81
N TRP A 101 3.11 15.73 12.13
CA TRP A 101 4.34 15.30 12.80
C TRP A 101 4.79 13.92 12.33
N LYS A 102 3.87 12.96 12.26
CA LYS A 102 4.16 11.60 11.76
C LYS A 102 4.59 11.61 10.29
N ILE A 103 3.96 12.42 9.47
CA ILE A 103 4.35 12.60 8.06
C ILE A 103 5.78 13.14 7.97
N LYS A 104 6.14 14.11 8.81
CA LYS A 104 7.49 14.68 8.87
C LYS A 104 8.53 13.63 9.29
N GLU A 105 8.22 12.77 10.26
CA GLU A 105 9.10 11.68 10.68
C GLU A 105 9.28 10.63 9.55
N LEU A 106 8.21 10.24 8.89
CA LEU A 106 8.28 9.33 7.75
C LEU A 106 9.10 9.91 6.60
N LYS A 107 8.95 11.22 6.31
CA LYS A 107 9.82 11.93 5.37
C LYS A 107 11.29 11.86 5.79
N ARG A 108 11.59 12.05 7.07
CA ARG A 108 12.95 11.94 7.60
C ARG A 108 13.52 10.54 7.41
N MET A 109 12.72 9.50 7.66
CA MET A 109 13.11 8.10 7.45
C MET A 109 13.32 7.76 5.98
N SER A 110 12.63 8.45 5.06
CA SER A 110 12.73 8.27 3.61
C SER A 110 13.91 8.99 2.97
N LYS A 111 14.75 9.68 3.73
CA LYS A 111 15.89 10.49 3.21
C LYS A 111 16.91 9.70 2.39
N ASN A 112 16.91 8.37 2.50
CA ASN A 112 17.78 7.49 1.73
C ASN A 112 17.29 7.27 0.28
N GLY A 113 16.29 8.02 -0.18
CA GLY A 113 15.79 8.00 -1.54
C GLY A 113 14.48 7.26 -1.76
N SER A 114 13.83 6.74 -0.70
CA SER A 114 12.50 6.12 -0.84
C SER A 114 11.43 7.15 -1.18
N SER A 115 10.71 6.97 -2.28
CA SER A 115 9.47 7.70 -2.56
C SER A 115 8.26 6.92 -2.07
N ILE A 116 7.24 7.62 -1.55
CA ILE A 116 6.00 6.98 -1.09
C ILE A 116 4.85 7.44 -1.99
N HIS A 117 4.35 6.51 -2.77
CA HIS A 117 3.15 6.68 -3.59
C HIS A 117 1.94 6.17 -2.82
N CYS A 118 0.81 6.85 -2.94
CA CYS A 118 -0.40 6.48 -2.23
C CYS A 118 -1.54 6.20 -3.20
N ILE A 119 -2.21 5.07 -3.00
CA ILE A 119 -3.43 4.70 -3.72
C ILE A 119 -4.55 4.59 -2.69
N GLN A 120 -5.51 5.48 -2.79
CA GLN A 120 -6.72 5.45 -1.95
C GLN A 120 -7.85 4.77 -2.72
N PHE A 121 -8.49 3.80 -2.10
CA PHE A 121 -9.68 3.14 -2.61
C PHE A 121 -10.91 3.67 -1.89
N GLY A 122 -11.97 3.93 -2.64
CA GLY A 122 -13.23 4.39 -2.06
C GLY A 122 -14.41 4.14 -2.96
N VAL A 123 -15.58 4.55 -2.49
CA VAL A 123 -16.86 4.42 -3.18
C VAL A 123 -17.37 5.80 -3.56
N GLY A 124 -17.61 6.03 -4.86
CA GLY A 124 -17.96 7.36 -5.37
C GLY A 124 -16.77 8.29 -5.49
N GLY A 125 -17.04 9.59 -5.65
CA GLY A 125 -16.00 10.59 -5.81
C GLY A 125 -15.16 10.82 -4.55
N LEU A 126 -13.93 11.27 -4.73
CA LEU A 126 -13.04 11.62 -3.61
C LEU A 126 -13.64 12.77 -2.78
N GLN A 127 -13.92 12.50 -1.51
CA GLN A 127 -14.57 13.46 -0.61
C GLN A 127 -13.64 14.60 -0.13
N LYS A 128 -12.37 14.28 0.06
CA LYS A 128 -11.37 15.21 0.60
C LYS A 128 -10.14 15.23 -0.30
N GLN A 129 -9.98 16.32 -1.06
CA GLN A 129 -8.89 16.50 -2.02
C GLN A 129 -7.51 16.55 -1.35
N ILE A 130 -7.41 17.20 -0.18
CA ILE A 130 -6.19 17.25 0.62
C ILE A 130 -6.38 16.40 1.87
N ASN A 131 -5.70 15.27 1.94
CA ASN A 131 -5.71 14.35 3.06
C ASN A 131 -4.28 13.94 3.43
N PHE A 132 -4.10 13.09 4.44
CA PHE A 132 -2.77 12.68 4.87
C PHE A 132 -1.98 11.96 3.76
N MET A 133 -2.66 11.24 2.86
CA MET A 133 -2.00 10.50 1.77
C MET A 133 -1.46 11.44 0.70
N THR A 134 -2.21 12.49 0.34
CA THR A 134 -1.73 13.52 -0.60
C THR A 134 -0.54 14.27 -0.02
N LYS A 135 -0.58 14.62 1.26
CA LYS A 135 0.52 15.27 1.96
C LYS A 135 1.76 14.37 2.03
N LEU A 136 1.59 13.11 2.41
CA LEU A 136 2.68 12.13 2.51
C LEU A 136 3.36 11.93 1.15
N ALA A 137 2.59 11.68 0.10
CA ALA A 137 3.10 11.50 -1.25
C ALA A 137 3.89 12.73 -1.72
N THR A 138 3.32 13.93 -1.59
CA THR A 138 3.99 15.18 -1.97
C THR A 138 5.32 15.38 -1.22
N GLN A 139 5.35 15.12 0.08
CA GLN A 139 6.55 15.33 0.90
C GLN A 139 7.66 14.31 0.69
N THR A 140 7.35 13.16 0.09
CA THR A 140 8.30 12.07 -0.19
C THR A 140 8.57 11.86 -1.68
N ALA A 141 8.29 12.87 -2.52
CA ALA A 141 8.45 12.82 -3.97
C ALA A 141 7.69 11.67 -4.65
N GLY A 142 6.59 11.25 -4.05
CA GLY A 142 5.67 10.26 -4.62
C GLY A 142 4.46 10.89 -5.29
N SER A 143 3.48 10.08 -5.62
CA SER A 143 2.22 10.48 -6.24
C SER A 143 1.02 9.96 -5.45
N PHE A 144 -0.13 10.61 -5.64
CA PHE A 144 -1.40 10.17 -5.08
C PHE A 144 -2.37 9.80 -6.21
N ARG A 145 -3.07 8.69 -6.03
CA ARG A 145 -4.15 8.24 -6.93
C ARG A 145 -5.35 7.80 -6.11
N TYR A 146 -6.54 8.17 -6.57
CA TYR A 146 -7.81 7.69 -6.03
C TYR A 146 -8.46 6.72 -7.00
N ILE A 147 -8.97 5.60 -6.47
CA ILE A 147 -9.71 4.59 -7.23
C ILE A 147 -11.12 4.48 -6.67
N ASP A 148 -12.10 4.92 -7.48
CA ASP A 148 -13.50 4.65 -7.21
C ASP A 148 -13.83 3.21 -7.62
N VAL A 149 -14.04 2.35 -6.62
CA VAL A 149 -14.28 0.92 -6.87
C VAL A 149 -15.60 0.65 -7.58
N THR A 150 -16.52 1.60 -7.63
CA THR A 150 -17.78 1.47 -8.39
C THR A 150 -17.53 1.54 -9.89
N GLN A 151 -16.53 2.36 -10.30
CA GLN A 151 -16.12 2.48 -11.70
C GLN A 151 -15.13 1.36 -12.08
N TRP A 152 -14.31 0.92 -11.16
CA TRP A 152 -13.32 -0.15 -11.36
C TRP A 152 -13.98 -1.48 -11.80
N ARG A 153 -15.17 -1.80 -11.27
CA ARG A 153 -15.94 -2.99 -11.67
C ARG A 153 -16.54 -2.90 -13.08
N LYS A 154 -16.78 -1.67 -13.58
CA LYS A 154 -17.36 -1.44 -14.91
C LYS A 154 -16.31 -1.52 -16.03
N SER A 155 -15.02 -1.39 -15.69
CA SER A 155 -13.89 -1.41 -16.64
C SER A 155 -13.29 -2.80 -16.87
N LYS A 156 -13.86 -3.83 -16.26
CA LYS A 156 -13.52 -5.25 -16.44
C LYS A 156 -14.69 -6.04 -16.98
#